data_15688870f19ce620c4d3d4e15ab55561
#
_entry.id   15688870f19ce620c4d3d4e15ab55561
#
_cell.length_a   1.000
_cell.length_b   1.000
_cell.length_c   1.000
_cell.angle_alpha   90.00
_cell.angle_beta   90.00
_cell.angle_gamma   90.00
#
_symmetry.space_group_name_H-M   'P 1'
#
loop_
_entity.id
_entity.type
_entity.pdbx_description
1 polymer ?
#
loop_
_entity_poly.entity_id
_entity_poly.type
_entity_poly.pdbx_seq_one_letter_code
_entity_poly.pdbx_strand_id
1 'polypeptide(L)'
;MGAIRHVRAGLGALLLTTFACERAPAGGAAGGDPQAKKKWFVGASIDRLSNDYFAKIKQGIEARAKELGLEVSVQDARGDDATQLQQIENFTRQGVDALLIAAVNDDVPALEEAVTRARAKGIKVVAQSQRLKTADVYVSIRQRDYGQFGGEMAGAWIRDHAQGKALVALIGNPERPTIAERVQGLKDGVKRIAPGAQVDVTIAAPNAEKARSNTEAALQQNPTLAVLVAFNDDSAIAAANAIVAKAGSDASKAKLRYAVFGLDAIPAALDALRDPASPFRGTVDIDPFGNGKVDVDCAVALLEGKPIAGAVAGEGGQLYVPVAMKPVTADSGAAGK
;
A
#
# COMPACT_ATOMS: atom_id res chain seq x y z
N MET A 1 24.45 21.46 85.37
CA MET A 1 25.17 20.34 85.94
C MET A 1 25.85 19.62 84.82
N GLY A 2 27.07 19.89 84.53
CA GLY A 2 28.33 19.42 85.06
C GLY A 2 28.72 18.24 84.20
N ALA A 3 29.87 18.05 83.64
CA ALA A 3 31.20 18.54 83.86
C ALA A 3 32.11 18.31 82.64
N ILE A 4 32.97 19.17 82.47
CA ILE A 4 34.20 19.22 81.67
C ILE A 4 35.19 18.14 82.13
N ARG A 5 35.99 17.53 81.25
CA ARG A 5 37.40 17.20 81.52
C ARG A 5 38.20 17.00 80.22
N HIS A 6 39.06 17.85 80.06
CA HIS A 6 40.42 18.07 79.54
C HIS A 6 41.33 16.82 79.38
N VAL A 7 42.10 16.85 78.30
CA VAL A 7 43.56 16.97 78.12
C VAL A 7 44.29 15.62 77.93
N ARG A 8 45.00 15.45 76.80
CA ARG A 8 46.47 15.71 76.69
C ARG A 8 47.01 15.42 75.27
N ALA A 9 47.87 16.32 74.87
CA ALA A 9 48.64 16.27 73.63
C ALA A 9 49.76 15.21 73.76
N GLY A 10 50.11 14.64 72.60
CA GLY A 10 51.28 13.82 72.39
C GLY A 10 51.90 14.18 71.03
N LEU A 11 53.03 14.90 71.09
CA LEU A 11 53.93 15.12 69.96
C LEU A 11 54.56 13.79 69.52
N GLY A 12 54.54 13.45 68.26
CA GLY A 12 55.23 12.31 67.71
C GLY A 12 55.67 12.58 66.27
N ALA A 13 56.91 12.54 66.07
CA ALA A 13 57.83 12.95 65.01
C ALA A 13 57.42 12.65 63.55
N LEU A 14 57.78 13.60 62.77
CA LEU A 14 57.80 13.68 61.30
C LEU A 14 58.76 12.65 60.69
N LEU A 15 58.26 11.72 59.82
CA LEU A 15 59.07 10.98 58.88
C LEU A 15 58.53 11.22 57.50
N LEU A 16 59.25 12.08 56.74
CA LEU A 16 59.03 12.32 55.33
C LEU A 16 59.53 11.11 54.54
N THR A 17 58.66 10.29 54.01
CA THR A 17 58.97 9.38 52.93
C THR A 17 58.39 9.95 51.63
N THR A 18 59.23 10.44 50.75
CA THR A 18 58.93 10.83 49.39
C THR A 18 58.59 9.62 48.58
N PHE A 19 57.26 9.38 48.35
CA PHE A 19 56.82 8.47 47.30
C PHE A 19 56.79 9.20 45.97
N ALA A 20 57.69 8.83 45.07
CA ALA A 20 57.65 9.24 43.68
C ALA A 20 56.38 8.66 43.05
N CYS A 21 55.47 9.51 42.67
CA CYS A 21 54.29 9.14 41.90
C CYS A 21 54.76 8.92 40.44
N GLU A 22 55.02 7.70 40.09
CA GLU A 22 55.17 7.29 38.70
C GLU A 22 53.83 7.48 38.01
N ARG A 23 53.78 8.45 37.09
CA ARG A 23 52.64 8.70 36.21
C ARG A 23 52.51 7.51 35.26
N ALA A 24 51.51 6.63 35.49
CA ALA A 24 51.10 5.68 34.50
C ALA A 24 50.65 6.42 33.21
N PRO A 25 51.00 5.95 32.01
CA PRO A 25 50.52 6.56 30.78
C PRO A 25 49.00 6.36 30.70
N ALA A 26 48.30 7.48 30.43
CA ALA A 26 46.85 7.45 30.10
C ALA A 26 46.66 6.58 28.86
N GLY A 27 46.35 5.32 29.10
CA GLY A 27 46.01 4.36 28.06
C GLY A 27 44.55 4.50 27.67
N GLY A 28 44.33 4.62 26.40
CA GLY A 28 43.11 4.18 25.76
C GLY A 28 41.94 5.16 25.83
N ALA A 29 41.94 6.13 24.91
CA ALA A 29 40.68 6.57 24.35
C ALA A 29 39.91 5.34 23.91
N ALA A 30 38.77 5.07 24.55
CA ALA A 30 37.84 4.15 24.06
C ALA A 30 37.46 4.59 22.62
N GLY A 31 38.00 3.91 21.63
CA GLY A 31 37.58 4.03 20.25
C GLY A 31 36.12 3.62 20.18
N GLY A 32 35.23 4.58 20.29
CA GLY A 32 33.86 4.41 19.84
C GLY A 32 33.96 4.05 18.36
N ASP A 33 33.38 2.93 18.01
CA ASP A 33 33.22 2.50 16.62
C ASP A 33 32.62 3.68 15.82
N PRO A 34 33.34 4.28 14.83
CA PRO A 34 32.85 5.46 14.12
C PRO A 34 31.68 5.17 13.18
N GLN A 35 31.11 3.97 13.22
CA GLN A 35 30.04 3.51 12.33
C GLN A 35 28.87 2.84 13.02
N ALA A 36 28.50 3.19 14.24
CA ALA A 36 27.16 2.89 14.71
C ALA A 36 26.18 3.68 13.80
N LYS A 37 25.67 3.02 12.74
CA LYS A 37 24.64 3.62 11.88
C LYS A 37 23.53 4.11 12.77
N LYS A 38 23.17 5.41 12.65
CA LYS A 38 22.03 5.97 13.35
C LYS A 38 20.82 5.07 13.12
N LYS A 39 20.26 4.50 14.19
CA LYS A 39 19.06 3.69 14.13
C LYS A 39 17.88 4.64 14.00
N TRP A 40 17.34 4.78 12.79
CA TRP A 40 16.17 5.61 12.56
C TRP A 40 14.91 4.99 13.15
N PHE A 41 14.02 5.86 13.63
CA PHE A 41 12.69 5.49 14.10
C PHE A 41 11.64 5.98 13.08
N VAL A 42 10.85 5.03 12.56
CA VAL A 42 9.81 5.26 11.55
C VAL A 42 8.44 5.05 12.18
N GLY A 43 7.58 6.05 12.12
CA GLY A 43 6.16 5.94 12.47
C GLY A 43 5.34 5.61 11.22
N ALA A 44 4.38 4.70 11.33
CA ALA A 44 3.44 4.41 10.24
C ALA A 44 2.00 4.50 10.76
N SER A 45 1.16 5.28 10.07
CA SER A 45 -0.28 5.38 10.31
C SER A 45 -1.03 4.86 9.10
N ILE A 46 -1.75 3.76 9.27
CA ILE A 46 -2.41 3.01 8.20
C ILE A 46 -3.92 3.13 8.33
N ASP A 47 -4.64 3.34 7.23
CA ASP A 47 -6.10 3.55 7.18
C ASP A 47 -6.84 2.53 8.06
N ARG A 48 -6.82 1.23 7.69
CA ARG A 48 -7.49 0.17 8.47
C ARG A 48 -6.84 -1.19 8.23
N LEU A 49 -6.36 -1.80 9.29
CA LEU A 49 -5.72 -3.12 9.22
C LEU A 49 -6.70 -4.30 9.10
N SER A 50 -8.01 -4.06 9.22
CA SER A 50 -9.05 -5.04 8.90
C SER A 50 -9.23 -5.27 7.39
N ASN A 51 -8.61 -4.42 6.56
CA ASN A 51 -8.53 -4.60 5.12
C ASN A 51 -7.23 -5.34 4.77
N ASP A 52 -7.34 -6.46 4.03
CA ASP A 52 -6.20 -7.32 3.67
C ASP A 52 -5.10 -6.59 2.90
N TYR A 53 -5.44 -5.61 2.05
CA TYR A 53 -4.48 -4.79 1.32
C TYR A 53 -3.56 -4.04 2.29
N PHE A 54 -4.14 -3.32 3.25
CA PHE A 54 -3.37 -2.55 4.24
C PHE A 54 -2.65 -3.45 5.27
N ALA A 55 -3.23 -4.61 5.60
CA ALA A 55 -2.55 -5.61 6.44
C ALA A 55 -1.27 -6.13 5.78
N LYS A 56 -1.29 -6.38 4.47
CA LYS A 56 -0.10 -6.78 3.70
C LYS A 56 0.93 -5.64 3.58
N ILE A 57 0.50 -4.40 3.40
CA ILE A 57 1.40 -3.22 3.44
C ILE A 57 2.12 -3.16 4.79
N LYS A 58 1.40 -3.28 5.92
CA LYS A 58 2.01 -3.34 7.26
C LYS A 58 3.09 -4.43 7.35
N GLN A 59 2.78 -5.65 6.89
CA GLN A 59 3.74 -6.76 6.89
C GLN A 59 5.00 -6.42 6.08
N GLY A 60 4.84 -5.77 4.92
CA GLY A 60 5.95 -5.31 4.09
C GLY A 60 6.81 -4.26 4.79
N ILE A 61 6.19 -3.27 5.42
CA ILE A 61 6.87 -2.25 6.23
C ILE A 61 7.69 -2.90 7.34
N GLU A 62 7.08 -3.77 8.16
CA GLU A 62 7.75 -4.43 9.28
C GLU A 62 8.90 -5.34 8.81
N ALA A 63 8.69 -6.09 7.72
CA ALA A 63 9.72 -6.95 7.15
C ALA A 63 10.93 -6.12 6.67
N ARG A 64 10.69 -5.03 5.94
CA ARG A 64 11.77 -4.20 5.41
C ARG A 64 12.50 -3.43 6.50
N ALA A 65 11.79 -2.89 7.48
CA ALA A 65 12.40 -2.24 8.64
C ALA A 65 13.33 -3.20 9.39
N LYS A 66 12.89 -4.46 9.60
CA LYS A 66 13.72 -5.51 10.20
C LYS A 66 14.97 -5.82 9.37
N GLU A 67 14.85 -5.95 8.04
CA GLU A 67 15.98 -6.18 7.13
C GLU A 67 17.04 -5.07 7.24
N LEU A 68 16.60 -3.82 7.42
CA LEU A 68 17.46 -2.64 7.50
C LEU A 68 17.89 -2.27 8.92
N GLY A 69 17.42 -2.99 9.95
CA GLY A 69 17.69 -2.71 11.35
C GLY A 69 17.07 -1.42 11.88
N LEU A 70 15.95 -0.97 11.27
CA LEU A 70 15.21 0.22 11.70
C LEU A 70 14.28 -0.11 12.86
N GLU A 71 13.94 0.91 13.65
CA GLU A 71 12.82 0.86 14.58
C GLU A 71 11.55 1.32 13.85
N VAL A 72 10.46 0.55 13.95
CA VAL A 72 9.19 0.92 13.33
C VAL A 72 8.03 0.73 14.32
N SER A 73 7.11 1.69 14.32
CA SER A 73 5.83 1.59 15.02
C SER A 73 4.68 1.79 14.03
N VAL A 74 3.82 0.78 13.89
CA VAL A 74 2.68 0.82 12.97
C VAL A 74 1.39 0.94 13.77
N GLN A 75 0.57 1.93 13.45
CA GLN A 75 -0.71 2.20 14.08
C GLN A 75 -1.87 2.07 13.09
N ASP A 76 -2.98 1.51 13.55
CA ASP A 76 -4.24 1.34 12.81
C ASP A 76 -5.16 2.54 13.07
N ALA A 77 -5.48 3.33 12.04
CA ALA A 77 -6.42 4.43 12.13
C ALA A 77 -7.89 3.98 12.16
N ARG A 78 -8.17 2.70 11.87
CA ARG A 78 -9.50 2.08 11.90
C ARG A 78 -10.53 2.77 10.99
N GLY A 79 -10.07 3.42 9.92
CA GLY A 79 -10.91 4.17 9.01
C GLY A 79 -11.44 5.48 9.58
N ASP A 80 -10.78 6.04 10.60
CA ASP A 80 -11.19 7.26 11.28
C ASP A 80 -10.13 8.36 11.16
N ASP A 81 -10.48 9.47 10.52
CA ASP A 81 -9.59 10.59 10.26
C ASP A 81 -9.07 11.26 11.55
N ALA A 82 -9.92 11.33 12.59
CA ALA A 82 -9.52 11.96 13.85
C ALA A 82 -8.48 11.10 14.58
N THR A 83 -8.68 9.79 14.58
CA THR A 83 -7.69 8.83 15.09
C THR A 83 -6.38 8.93 14.32
N GLN A 84 -6.43 9.01 12.98
CA GLN A 84 -5.23 9.14 12.16
C GLN A 84 -4.48 10.44 12.44
N LEU A 85 -5.19 11.56 12.53
CA LEU A 85 -4.61 12.85 12.86
C LEU A 85 -3.88 12.80 14.21
N GLN A 86 -4.52 12.22 15.24
CA GLN A 86 -3.92 12.06 16.56
C GLN A 86 -2.65 11.20 16.53
N GLN A 87 -2.63 10.11 15.74
CA GLN A 87 -1.46 9.25 15.57
C GLN A 87 -0.28 10.03 14.96
N ILE A 88 -0.52 10.79 13.90
CA ILE A 88 0.51 11.61 13.24
C ILE A 88 1.06 12.67 14.18
N GLU A 89 0.21 13.35 14.96
CA GLU A 89 0.64 14.32 15.95
C GLU A 89 1.46 13.66 17.07
N ASN A 90 1.09 12.44 17.49
CA ASN A 90 1.83 11.68 18.49
C ASN A 90 3.23 11.32 17.97
N PHE A 91 3.35 10.77 16.77
CA PHE A 91 4.64 10.48 16.15
C PHE A 91 5.49 11.74 15.96
N THR A 92 4.86 12.85 15.58
CA THR A 92 5.52 14.15 15.44
C THR A 92 6.06 14.66 16.77
N ARG A 93 5.37 14.42 17.91
CA ARG A 93 5.84 14.75 19.26
C ARG A 93 6.95 13.81 19.75
N GLN A 94 6.87 12.53 19.39
CA GLN A 94 7.91 11.54 19.69
C GLN A 94 9.20 11.78 18.92
N GLY A 95 9.16 12.60 17.86
CA GLY A 95 10.33 12.94 17.07
C GLY A 95 10.80 11.77 16.21
N VAL A 96 9.87 11.04 15.57
CA VAL A 96 10.24 10.03 14.57
C VAL A 96 11.05 10.65 13.45
N ASP A 97 11.95 9.89 12.83
CA ASP A 97 12.76 10.39 11.71
C ASP A 97 11.92 10.44 10.40
N ALA A 98 10.97 9.50 10.24
CA ALA A 98 10.08 9.49 9.09
C ALA A 98 8.66 9.01 9.46
N LEU A 99 7.68 9.42 8.64
CA LEU A 99 6.27 9.00 8.70
C LEU A 99 5.89 8.33 7.39
N LEU A 100 5.24 7.16 7.49
CA LEU A 100 4.56 6.46 6.41
C LEU A 100 3.06 6.62 6.66
N ILE A 101 2.32 7.16 5.71
CA ILE A 101 0.89 7.49 5.90
C ILE A 101 0.08 6.92 4.78
N ALA A 102 -0.75 5.90 5.08
CA ALA A 102 -1.86 5.50 4.22
C ALA A 102 -3.12 6.22 4.71
N ALA A 103 -3.47 7.32 4.06
CA ALA A 103 -4.56 8.18 4.51
C ALA A 103 -5.93 7.48 4.45
N VAL A 104 -6.79 7.75 5.44
CA VAL A 104 -8.16 7.23 5.50
C VAL A 104 -9.01 7.80 4.37
N ASN A 105 -8.92 9.11 4.18
CA ASN A 105 -9.64 9.82 3.13
C ASN A 105 -8.73 10.76 2.33
N ASP A 106 -9.15 11.05 1.10
CA ASP A 106 -8.53 12.08 0.27
C ASP A 106 -8.94 13.48 0.77
N ASP A 107 -8.07 14.47 0.50
CA ASP A 107 -8.35 15.89 0.68
C ASP A 107 -8.83 16.27 2.10
N VAL A 108 -8.17 15.74 3.15
CA VAL A 108 -8.39 16.12 4.55
C VAL A 108 -7.49 17.29 4.94
N PRO A 109 -7.97 18.55 5.02
CA PRO A 109 -7.11 19.72 5.29
C PRO A 109 -6.31 19.60 6.58
N ALA A 110 -6.93 19.10 7.66
CA ALA A 110 -6.26 18.93 8.95
C ALA A 110 -5.08 17.96 8.88
N LEU A 111 -5.19 16.90 8.05
CA LEU A 111 -4.12 15.94 7.82
C LEU A 111 -2.97 16.58 7.04
N GLU A 112 -3.26 17.35 5.99
CA GLU A 112 -2.26 18.09 5.21
C GLU A 112 -1.50 19.11 6.08
N GLU A 113 -2.19 19.79 6.99
CA GLU A 113 -1.58 20.71 7.96
C GLU A 113 -0.68 19.95 8.95
N ALA A 114 -1.10 18.78 9.45
CA ALA A 114 -0.31 17.97 10.36
C ALA A 114 0.97 17.46 9.67
N VAL A 115 0.88 17.03 8.42
CA VAL A 115 2.04 16.63 7.59
C VAL A 115 2.98 17.81 7.40
N THR A 116 2.46 19.01 7.11
CA THR A 116 3.26 20.23 6.98
C THR A 116 4.02 20.55 8.28
N ARG A 117 3.35 20.42 9.44
CA ARG A 117 4.01 20.62 10.75
C ARG A 117 5.09 19.56 11.02
N ALA A 118 4.87 18.31 10.67
CA ALA A 118 5.86 17.24 10.82
C ALA A 118 7.10 17.52 9.97
N ARG A 119 6.90 17.88 8.69
CA ARG A 119 8.00 18.23 7.78
C ARG A 119 8.78 19.47 8.23
N ALA A 120 8.11 20.48 8.79
CA ALA A 120 8.77 21.64 9.37
C ALA A 120 9.72 21.29 10.53
N LYS A 121 9.51 20.14 11.21
CA LYS A 121 10.42 19.57 12.21
C LYS A 121 11.51 18.67 11.62
N GLY A 122 11.59 18.55 10.29
CA GLY A 122 12.60 17.73 9.60
C GLY A 122 12.19 16.28 9.40
N ILE A 123 10.99 15.87 9.83
CA ILE A 123 10.46 14.51 9.62
C ILE A 123 10.18 14.30 8.14
N LYS A 124 10.67 13.20 7.58
CA LYS A 124 10.39 12.81 6.19
C LYS A 124 9.02 12.14 6.09
N VAL A 125 8.25 12.41 5.03
CA VAL A 125 6.90 11.90 4.90
C VAL A 125 6.70 11.19 3.56
N VAL A 126 6.32 9.93 3.63
CA VAL A 126 5.92 9.08 2.51
C VAL A 126 4.41 8.86 2.59
N ALA A 127 3.67 9.28 1.59
CA ALA A 127 2.25 8.96 1.44
C ALA A 127 2.09 7.64 0.68
N GLN A 128 1.19 6.78 1.14
CA GLN A 128 0.88 5.49 0.53
C GLN A 128 -0.58 5.42 0.10
N SER A 129 -0.86 4.90 -1.09
CA SER A 129 -2.18 4.74 -1.69
C SER A 129 -2.87 6.06 -2.04
N GLN A 130 -3.16 6.87 -1.04
CA GLN A 130 -3.76 8.20 -1.20
C GLN A 130 -2.66 9.27 -1.28
N ARG A 131 -2.86 10.24 -2.17
CA ARG A 131 -1.92 11.33 -2.32
C ARG A 131 -2.12 12.36 -1.21
N LEU A 132 -1.07 12.64 -0.45
CA LEU A 132 -0.98 13.80 0.43
C LEU A 132 -0.11 14.85 -0.28
N LYS A 133 -0.69 16.00 -0.61
CA LYS A 133 -0.04 17.07 -1.42
C LYS A 133 1.21 17.62 -0.74
N THR A 134 1.22 17.59 0.59
CA THR A 134 2.31 18.08 1.43
C THR A 134 3.36 17.02 1.79
N ALA A 135 3.20 15.75 1.41
CA ALA A 135 4.22 14.72 1.62
C ALA A 135 5.45 14.93 0.71
N ASP A 136 6.60 14.35 1.08
CA ASP A 136 7.82 14.41 0.27
C ASP A 136 7.71 13.57 -0.99
N VAL A 137 7.07 12.41 -0.87
CA VAL A 137 6.84 11.46 -1.97
C VAL A 137 5.53 10.72 -1.73
N TYR A 138 4.90 10.26 -2.79
CA TYR A 138 3.78 9.33 -2.67
C TYR A 138 4.01 8.08 -3.51
N VAL A 139 3.70 6.92 -2.89
CA VAL A 139 3.73 5.59 -3.49
C VAL A 139 2.30 5.19 -3.79
N SER A 140 1.91 5.11 -5.05
CA SER A 140 0.51 4.89 -5.39
C SER A 140 0.34 4.33 -6.80
N ILE A 141 -0.92 4.07 -7.15
CA ILE A 141 -1.36 3.73 -8.49
C ILE A 141 -2.16 4.89 -9.05
N ARG A 142 -1.82 5.33 -10.26
CA ARG A 142 -2.74 6.21 -10.99
C ARG A 142 -3.96 5.39 -11.41
N GLN A 143 -5.14 5.82 -10.99
CA GLN A 143 -6.37 5.04 -11.17
C GLN A 143 -6.66 4.71 -12.64
N ARG A 144 -6.38 5.66 -13.55
CA ARG A 144 -6.54 5.45 -14.98
C ARG A 144 -5.56 4.40 -15.53
N ASP A 145 -4.28 4.44 -15.11
CA ASP A 145 -3.27 3.46 -15.54
C ASP A 145 -3.61 2.07 -15.02
N TYR A 146 -4.12 1.96 -13.80
CA TYR A 146 -4.57 0.71 -13.20
C TYR A 146 -5.75 0.10 -13.98
N GLY A 147 -6.76 0.92 -14.27
CA GLY A 147 -7.86 0.51 -15.12
C GLY A 147 -7.38 0.10 -16.51
N GLN A 148 -6.50 0.90 -17.13
CA GLN A 148 -5.97 0.60 -18.45
C GLN A 148 -5.27 -0.77 -18.48
N PHE A 149 -4.43 -1.06 -17.49
CA PHE A 149 -3.75 -2.35 -17.41
C PHE A 149 -4.74 -3.53 -17.34
N GLY A 150 -5.79 -3.43 -16.50
CA GLY A 150 -6.85 -4.44 -16.43
C GLY A 150 -7.66 -4.54 -17.73
N GLY A 151 -7.94 -3.42 -18.36
CA GLY A 151 -8.60 -3.37 -19.65
C GLY A 151 -7.79 -4.01 -20.78
N GLU A 152 -6.47 -3.83 -20.77
CA GLU A 152 -5.55 -4.48 -21.73
C GLU A 152 -5.55 -5.99 -21.58
N MET A 153 -5.59 -6.50 -20.35
CA MET A 153 -5.71 -7.94 -20.08
C MET A 153 -7.01 -8.49 -20.66
N ALA A 154 -8.14 -7.83 -20.46
CA ALA A 154 -9.42 -8.21 -21.03
C ALA A 154 -9.41 -8.09 -22.57
N GLY A 155 -8.80 -7.03 -23.11
CA GLY A 155 -8.61 -6.82 -24.54
C GLY A 155 -7.78 -7.93 -25.19
N ALA A 156 -6.71 -8.36 -24.54
CA ALA A 156 -5.89 -9.49 -25.00
C ALA A 156 -6.72 -10.76 -25.10
N TRP A 157 -7.52 -11.07 -24.07
CA TRP A 157 -8.43 -12.21 -24.13
C TRP A 157 -9.44 -12.10 -25.28
N ILE A 158 -10.02 -10.91 -25.50
CA ILE A 158 -10.97 -10.67 -26.61
C ILE A 158 -10.28 -10.89 -27.97
N ARG A 159 -9.06 -10.39 -28.15
CA ARG A 159 -8.27 -10.61 -29.36
C ARG A 159 -8.07 -12.11 -29.62
N ASP A 160 -7.68 -12.87 -28.59
CA ASP A 160 -7.20 -14.24 -28.74
C ASP A 160 -8.35 -15.27 -28.76
N HIS A 161 -9.51 -14.97 -28.14
CA HIS A 161 -10.63 -15.91 -27.98
C HIS A 161 -11.92 -15.48 -28.66
N ALA A 162 -12.05 -14.19 -29.03
CA ALA A 162 -13.27 -13.64 -29.62
C ALA A 162 -12.99 -12.88 -30.95
N GLN A 163 -11.91 -13.22 -31.62
CA GLN A 163 -11.52 -12.59 -32.91
C GLN A 163 -11.50 -11.05 -32.87
N GLY A 164 -11.16 -10.50 -31.72
CA GLY A 164 -11.12 -9.05 -31.51
C GLY A 164 -12.48 -8.36 -31.36
N LYS A 165 -13.57 -9.11 -31.26
CA LYS A 165 -14.96 -8.58 -31.21
C LYS A 165 -15.72 -9.15 -30.02
N ALA A 166 -16.26 -8.30 -29.16
CA ALA A 166 -17.15 -8.68 -28.08
C ALA A 166 -18.01 -7.47 -27.66
N LEU A 167 -19.20 -7.73 -27.13
CA LEU A 167 -19.90 -6.74 -26.32
C LEU A 167 -19.35 -6.84 -24.88
N VAL A 168 -18.88 -5.70 -24.38
CA VAL A 168 -18.18 -5.58 -23.10
C VAL A 168 -18.99 -4.72 -22.15
N ALA A 169 -19.20 -5.19 -20.92
CA ALA A 169 -19.70 -4.38 -19.81
C ALA A 169 -18.56 -3.96 -18.88
N LEU A 170 -18.55 -2.68 -18.50
CA LEU A 170 -17.69 -2.18 -17.45
C LEU A 170 -18.49 -2.06 -16.14
N ILE A 171 -17.96 -2.64 -15.07
CA ILE A 171 -18.55 -2.58 -13.75
C ILE A 171 -17.78 -1.53 -12.94
N GLY A 172 -18.50 -0.54 -12.40
CA GLY A 172 -17.88 0.57 -11.67
C GLY A 172 -18.79 1.19 -10.62
N ASN A 173 -18.24 2.12 -9.85
CA ASN A 173 -19.01 2.95 -8.92
C ASN A 173 -18.98 4.41 -9.39
N PRO A 174 -20.05 4.87 -10.08
CA PRO A 174 -20.06 6.22 -10.66
C PRO A 174 -20.09 7.35 -9.63
N GLU A 175 -20.42 7.04 -8.37
CA GLU A 175 -20.47 8.03 -7.28
C GLU A 175 -19.07 8.38 -6.74
N ARG A 176 -18.04 7.59 -7.12
CA ARG A 176 -16.65 7.79 -6.69
C ARG A 176 -15.79 8.24 -7.86
N PRO A 177 -15.31 9.49 -7.88
CA PRO A 177 -14.49 10.02 -9.00
C PRO A 177 -13.24 9.18 -9.31
N THR A 178 -12.52 8.72 -8.30
CA THR A 178 -11.34 7.85 -8.47
C THR A 178 -11.68 6.53 -9.16
N ILE A 179 -12.86 5.96 -8.91
CA ILE A 179 -13.34 4.76 -9.59
C ILE A 179 -13.78 5.08 -11.02
N ALA A 180 -14.36 6.24 -11.25
CA ALA A 180 -14.71 6.68 -12.61
C ALA A 180 -13.47 6.79 -13.51
N GLU A 181 -12.35 7.33 -13.01
CA GLU A 181 -11.06 7.33 -13.72
C GLU A 181 -10.56 5.91 -14.02
N ARG A 182 -10.66 4.99 -13.04
CA ARG A 182 -10.30 3.58 -13.22
C ARG A 182 -11.13 2.93 -14.30
N VAL A 183 -12.44 3.12 -14.29
CA VAL A 183 -13.37 2.60 -15.30
C VAL A 183 -13.07 3.18 -16.69
N GLN A 184 -12.74 4.46 -16.78
CA GLN A 184 -12.30 5.04 -18.03
C GLN A 184 -11.00 4.38 -18.53
N GLY A 185 -10.05 4.11 -17.63
CA GLY A 185 -8.85 3.33 -17.95
C GLY A 185 -9.19 1.93 -18.49
N LEU A 186 -10.13 1.20 -17.84
CA LEU A 186 -10.60 -0.10 -18.33
C LEU A 186 -11.07 -0.01 -19.79
N LYS A 187 -11.88 1.01 -20.11
CA LYS A 187 -12.37 1.25 -21.48
C LYS A 187 -11.22 1.49 -22.45
N ASP A 188 -10.30 2.36 -22.08
CA ASP A 188 -9.13 2.71 -22.90
C ASP A 188 -8.26 1.47 -23.19
N GLY A 189 -8.01 0.65 -22.16
CA GLY A 189 -7.22 -0.58 -22.26
C GLY A 189 -7.85 -1.61 -23.19
N VAL A 190 -9.15 -1.89 -23.02
CA VAL A 190 -9.89 -2.79 -23.92
C VAL A 190 -9.80 -2.30 -25.36
N LYS A 191 -10.09 -1.02 -25.59
CA LYS A 191 -10.09 -0.43 -26.95
C LYS A 191 -8.70 -0.40 -27.57
N ARG A 192 -7.65 -0.22 -26.80
CA ARG A 192 -6.27 -0.25 -27.26
C ARG A 192 -5.86 -1.60 -27.85
N ILE A 193 -6.27 -2.69 -27.22
CA ILE A 193 -5.86 -4.06 -27.60
C ILE A 193 -6.88 -4.71 -28.53
N ALA A 194 -8.17 -4.46 -28.32
CA ALA A 194 -9.27 -4.98 -29.11
C ALA A 194 -10.17 -3.82 -29.62
N PRO A 195 -9.75 -3.05 -30.63
CA PRO A 195 -10.49 -1.87 -31.11
C PRO A 195 -11.88 -2.22 -31.66
N GLY A 196 -12.10 -3.47 -32.11
CA GLY A 196 -13.40 -3.98 -32.56
C GLY A 196 -14.38 -4.33 -31.44
N ALA A 197 -13.96 -4.33 -30.18
CA ALA A 197 -14.86 -4.57 -29.05
C ALA A 197 -15.84 -3.41 -28.87
N GLN A 198 -17.09 -3.71 -28.54
CA GLN A 198 -18.13 -2.73 -28.22
C GLN A 198 -18.20 -2.56 -26.69
N VAL A 199 -17.72 -1.42 -26.16
CA VAL A 199 -17.64 -1.15 -24.71
C VAL A 199 -18.71 -0.14 -24.36
N ASP A 200 -19.99 -0.57 -24.46
CA ASP A 200 -21.16 0.32 -24.43
C ASP A 200 -22.11 0.00 -23.26
N VAL A 201 -21.85 -1.05 -22.48
CA VAL A 201 -22.63 -1.40 -21.29
C VAL A 201 -21.89 -0.94 -20.03
N THR A 202 -22.60 -0.23 -19.15
CA THR A 202 -22.10 0.18 -17.84
C THR A 202 -22.97 -0.42 -16.75
N ILE A 203 -22.35 -1.06 -15.77
CA ILE A 203 -23.00 -1.66 -14.61
C ILE A 203 -22.57 -0.88 -13.38
N ALA A 204 -23.50 -0.13 -12.78
CA ALA A 204 -23.27 0.55 -11.52
C ALA A 204 -23.23 -0.47 -10.37
N ALA A 205 -22.15 -0.45 -9.58
CA ALA A 205 -21.95 -1.39 -8.50
C ALA A 205 -21.23 -0.74 -7.30
N PRO A 206 -21.95 -0.06 -6.41
CA PRO A 206 -21.36 0.51 -5.19
C PRO A 206 -20.89 -0.58 -4.21
N ASN A 207 -21.38 -1.80 -4.34
CA ASN A 207 -20.97 -2.96 -3.55
C ASN A 207 -21.22 -4.28 -4.33
N ALA A 208 -20.76 -5.41 -3.78
CA ALA A 208 -20.86 -6.73 -4.40
C ALA A 208 -22.32 -7.18 -4.64
N GLU A 209 -23.27 -6.84 -3.74
CA GLU A 209 -24.68 -7.18 -3.91
C GLU A 209 -25.27 -6.48 -5.16
N LYS A 210 -24.97 -5.19 -5.33
CA LYS A 210 -25.39 -4.43 -6.51
C LYS A 210 -24.65 -4.86 -7.77
N ALA A 211 -23.37 -5.25 -7.66
CA ALA A 211 -22.66 -5.85 -8.79
C ALA A 211 -23.38 -7.09 -9.29
N ARG A 212 -23.81 -7.98 -8.39
CA ARG A 212 -24.56 -9.19 -8.73
C ARG A 212 -25.89 -8.87 -9.39
N SER A 213 -26.78 -8.13 -8.70
CA SER A 213 -28.15 -7.88 -9.17
C SER A 213 -28.18 -7.08 -10.48
N ASN A 214 -27.30 -6.09 -10.63
CA ASN A 214 -27.22 -5.30 -11.84
C ASN A 214 -26.55 -6.05 -13.00
N THR A 215 -25.67 -7.02 -12.71
CA THR A 215 -25.16 -7.95 -13.74
C THR A 215 -26.27 -8.85 -14.25
N GLU A 216 -27.12 -9.41 -13.38
CA GLU A 216 -28.27 -10.22 -13.79
C GLU A 216 -29.20 -9.45 -14.74
N ALA A 217 -29.49 -8.18 -14.41
CA ALA A 217 -30.28 -7.30 -15.27
C ALA A 217 -29.59 -7.00 -16.61
N ALA A 218 -28.29 -6.68 -16.59
CA ALA A 218 -27.51 -6.42 -17.80
C ALA A 218 -27.47 -7.60 -18.75
N LEU A 219 -27.33 -8.83 -18.23
CA LEU A 219 -27.37 -10.07 -19.01
C LEU A 219 -28.75 -10.39 -19.62
N GLN A 220 -29.83 -9.88 -19.04
CA GLN A 220 -31.18 -10.00 -19.61
C GLN A 220 -31.37 -9.00 -20.75
N GLN A 221 -30.92 -7.76 -20.54
CA GLN A 221 -31.08 -6.67 -21.51
C GLN A 221 -30.13 -6.81 -22.72
N ASN A 222 -28.97 -7.45 -22.52
CA ASN A 222 -27.94 -7.59 -23.53
C ASN A 222 -27.57 -9.09 -23.77
N PRO A 223 -28.37 -9.80 -24.57
CA PRO A 223 -28.15 -11.25 -24.80
C PRO A 223 -26.80 -11.60 -25.44
N THR A 224 -26.14 -10.64 -26.10
CA THR A 224 -24.82 -10.81 -26.73
C THR A 224 -23.65 -10.40 -25.84
N LEU A 225 -23.92 -9.92 -24.61
CA LEU A 225 -22.88 -9.60 -23.65
C LEU A 225 -22.02 -10.84 -23.36
N ALA A 226 -20.70 -10.67 -23.50
CA ALA A 226 -19.75 -11.79 -23.36
C ALA A 226 -18.61 -11.49 -22.41
N VAL A 227 -18.20 -10.23 -22.25
CA VAL A 227 -17.06 -9.84 -21.42
C VAL A 227 -17.48 -8.80 -20.37
N LEU A 228 -17.09 -9.01 -19.13
CA LEU A 228 -17.30 -8.07 -18.04
C LEU A 228 -15.96 -7.73 -17.40
N VAL A 229 -15.70 -6.44 -17.23
CA VAL A 229 -14.45 -5.96 -16.61
C VAL A 229 -14.83 -5.06 -15.45
N ALA A 230 -14.44 -5.45 -14.24
CA ALA A 230 -14.80 -4.75 -13.01
C ALA A 230 -13.64 -3.92 -12.46
N PHE A 231 -13.99 -2.86 -11.77
CA PHE A 231 -13.03 -1.97 -11.12
C PHE A 231 -12.33 -2.60 -9.92
N ASN A 232 -12.83 -3.74 -9.41
CA ASN A 232 -12.23 -4.54 -8.34
C ASN A 232 -12.69 -6.00 -8.41
N ASP A 233 -12.01 -6.87 -7.66
CA ASP A 233 -12.31 -8.31 -7.64
C ASP A 233 -13.64 -8.64 -6.97
N ASP A 234 -14.04 -7.95 -5.90
CA ASP A 234 -15.33 -8.21 -5.23
C ASP A 234 -16.51 -8.09 -6.21
N SER A 235 -16.51 -7.03 -7.02
CA SER A 235 -17.52 -6.82 -8.03
C SER A 235 -17.42 -7.82 -9.18
N ALA A 236 -16.19 -8.19 -9.58
CA ALA A 236 -15.96 -9.19 -10.63
C ALA A 236 -16.44 -10.58 -10.20
N ILE A 237 -16.13 -11.01 -8.98
CA ILE A 237 -16.57 -12.28 -8.40
C ILE A 237 -18.10 -12.31 -8.29
N ALA A 238 -18.71 -11.24 -7.82
CA ALA A 238 -20.17 -11.13 -7.73
C ALA A 238 -20.82 -11.28 -9.12
N ALA A 239 -20.24 -10.65 -10.15
CA ALA A 239 -20.70 -10.80 -11.53
C ALA A 239 -20.49 -12.22 -12.08
N ALA A 240 -19.34 -12.84 -11.81
CA ALA A 240 -19.06 -14.23 -12.21
C ALA A 240 -20.07 -15.20 -11.58
N ASN A 241 -20.37 -15.03 -10.29
CA ASN A 241 -21.37 -15.83 -9.57
C ASN A 241 -22.79 -15.64 -10.14
N ALA A 242 -23.16 -14.42 -10.54
CA ALA A 242 -24.45 -14.15 -11.21
C ALA A 242 -24.55 -14.89 -12.54
N ILE A 243 -23.47 -14.92 -13.31
CA ILE A 243 -23.39 -15.66 -14.58
C ILE A 243 -23.55 -17.17 -14.35
N VAL A 244 -22.82 -17.74 -13.39
CA VAL A 244 -22.91 -19.18 -13.04
C VAL A 244 -24.31 -19.53 -12.55
N ALA A 245 -24.92 -18.74 -11.68
CA ALA A 245 -26.27 -18.94 -11.18
C ALA A 245 -27.32 -18.92 -12.32
N LYS A 246 -27.17 -18.00 -13.27
CA LYS A 246 -28.05 -17.95 -14.48
C LYS A 246 -27.89 -19.16 -15.38
N ALA A 247 -26.69 -19.71 -15.49
CA ALA A 247 -26.43 -20.92 -16.32
C ALA A 247 -26.97 -22.20 -15.68
N GLY A 248 -27.19 -22.26 -14.37
CA GLY A 248 -27.72 -23.40 -13.64
C GLY A 248 -26.89 -24.69 -13.87
N SER A 249 -27.53 -25.75 -14.31
CA SER A 249 -26.87 -27.04 -14.62
C SER A 249 -25.84 -26.96 -15.76
N ASP A 250 -25.87 -25.90 -16.55
CA ASP A 250 -24.97 -25.65 -17.68
C ASP A 250 -23.79 -24.73 -17.33
N ALA A 251 -23.36 -24.73 -16.07
CA ALA A 251 -22.27 -23.85 -15.59
C ALA A 251 -20.97 -23.94 -16.42
N SER A 252 -20.67 -25.15 -16.98
CA SER A 252 -19.56 -25.35 -17.92
C SER A 252 -19.69 -24.50 -19.19
N LYS A 253 -20.92 -24.29 -19.67
CA LYS A 253 -21.19 -23.42 -20.83
C LYS A 253 -21.01 -21.95 -20.48
N ALA A 254 -21.20 -21.55 -19.21
CA ALA A 254 -20.94 -20.20 -18.77
C ALA A 254 -19.46 -19.81 -18.97
N LYS A 255 -18.55 -20.72 -18.62
CA LYS A 255 -17.10 -20.52 -18.83
C LYS A 255 -16.74 -20.38 -20.32
N LEU A 256 -17.40 -21.09 -21.22
CA LEU A 256 -17.12 -20.99 -22.66
C LEU A 256 -17.66 -19.71 -23.29
N ARG A 257 -18.74 -19.15 -22.72
CA ARG A 257 -19.44 -18.00 -23.28
C ARG A 257 -18.98 -16.67 -22.69
N TYR A 258 -18.60 -16.65 -21.42
CA TYR A 258 -18.32 -15.43 -20.69
C TYR A 258 -16.87 -15.36 -20.22
N ALA A 259 -16.35 -14.15 -20.16
CA ALA A 259 -15.09 -13.82 -19.49
C ALA A 259 -15.29 -12.65 -18.52
N VAL A 260 -14.82 -12.82 -17.29
CA VAL A 260 -14.89 -11.80 -16.25
C VAL A 260 -13.49 -11.49 -15.76
N PHE A 261 -13.20 -10.20 -15.62
CA PHE A 261 -11.91 -9.70 -15.17
C PHE A 261 -12.12 -8.77 -13.98
N GLY A 262 -11.22 -8.87 -12.99
CA GLY A 262 -11.17 -8.02 -11.81
C GLY A 262 -9.83 -7.30 -11.68
N LEU A 263 -9.67 -6.64 -10.56
CA LEU A 263 -8.45 -5.94 -10.11
C LEU A 263 -8.30 -6.19 -8.62
N ASP A 264 -7.07 -6.29 -8.09
CA ASP A 264 -6.60 -6.36 -6.70
C ASP A 264 -5.97 -7.71 -6.30
N ALA A 265 -6.20 -8.79 -7.05
CA ALA A 265 -5.70 -10.14 -6.79
C ALA A 265 -5.98 -10.64 -5.37
N ILE A 266 -7.20 -10.41 -4.87
CA ILE A 266 -7.60 -10.90 -3.54
C ILE A 266 -7.68 -12.44 -3.52
N PRO A 267 -7.55 -13.10 -2.34
CA PRO A 267 -7.59 -14.56 -2.25
C PRO A 267 -8.80 -15.20 -2.94
N ALA A 268 -9.99 -14.62 -2.79
CA ALA A 268 -11.20 -15.11 -3.43
C ALA A 268 -11.14 -15.05 -4.97
N ALA A 269 -10.46 -14.07 -5.56
CA ALA A 269 -10.24 -13.98 -7.00
C ALA A 269 -9.27 -15.07 -7.48
N LEU A 270 -8.23 -15.34 -6.71
CA LEU A 270 -7.29 -16.42 -6.99
C LEU A 270 -7.99 -17.80 -6.93
N ASP A 271 -8.93 -17.99 -6.01
CA ASP A 271 -9.75 -19.20 -5.95
C ASP A 271 -10.71 -19.29 -7.14
N ALA A 272 -11.33 -18.17 -7.54
CA ALA A 272 -12.19 -18.11 -8.72
C ALA A 272 -11.44 -18.43 -10.02
N LEU A 273 -10.16 -18.09 -10.13
CA LEU A 273 -9.30 -18.47 -11.27
C LEU A 273 -9.05 -19.98 -11.34
N ARG A 274 -8.98 -20.66 -10.18
CA ARG A 274 -8.76 -22.12 -10.09
C ARG A 274 -10.03 -22.92 -10.33
N ASP A 275 -11.21 -22.33 -10.14
CA ASP A 275 -12.49 -23.01 -10.33
C ASP A 275 -12.74 -23.27 -11.83
N PRO A 276 -12.84 -24.55 -12.24
CA PRO A 276 -13.10 -24.91 -13.65
C PRO A 276 -14.47 -24.46 -14.15
N ALA A 277 -15.43 -24.18 -13.28
CA ALA A 277 -16.76 -23.72 -13.64
C ALA A 277 -16.86 -22.19 -13.75
N SER A 278 -15.92 -21.47 -13.15
CA SER A 278 -15.94 -20.00 -13.09
C SER A 278 -15.62 -19.34 -14.44
N PRO A 279 -16.37 -18.32 -14.86
CA PRO A 279 -16.01 -17.47 -16.00
C PRO A 279 -14.92 -16.43 -15.66
N PHE A 280 -14.41 -16.39 -14.44
CA PHE A 280 -13.36 -15.47 -14.04
C PHE A 280 -12.05 -15.84 -14.76
N ARG A 281 -11.40 -14.86 -15.42
CA ARG A 281 -10.24 -15.10 -16.29
C ARG A 281 -8.96 -14.44 -15.83
N GLY A 282 -9.08 -13.37 -15.07
CA GLY A 282 -7.89 -12.66 -14.65
C GLY A 282 -8.18 -11.52 -13.69
N THR A 283 -7.14 -11.16 -12.97
CA THR A 283 -7.06 -10.00 -12.09
C THR A 283 -5.68 -9.37 -12.18
N VAL A 284 -5.47 -8.24 -11.52
CA VAL A 284 -4.18 -7.55 -11.49
C VAL A 284 -3.67 -7.50 -10.06
N ASP A 285 -2.49 -8.07 -9.84
CA ASP A 285 -1.77 -7.95 -8.58
C ASP A 285 -0.96 -6.66 -8.55
N ILE A 286 -1.10 -5.91 -7.46
CA ILE A 286 -0.38 -4.67 -7.17
C ILE A 286 0.63 -4.82 -6.03
N ASP A 287 0.92 -6.05 -5.62
CA ASP A 287 1.92 -6.42 -4.62
C ASP A 287 1.91 -5.52 -3.35
N PRO A 288 0.84 -5.52 -2.56
CA PRO A 288 0.76 -4.64 -1.40
C PRO A 288 1.86 -4.90 -0.36
N PHE A 289 2.37 -6.14 -0.26
CA PHE A 289 3.52 -6.45 0.59
C PHE A 289 4.80 -5.77 0.07
N GLY A 290 5.06 -5.86 -1.24
CA GLY A 290 6.18 -5.17 -1.89
C GLY A 290 6.06 -3.65 -1.75
N ASN A 291 4.85 -3.10 -1.85
CA ASN A 291 4.61 -1.67 -1.67
C ASN A 291 4.99 -1.18 -0.26
N GLY A 292 4.66 -1.94 0.78
CA GLY A 292 5.10 -1.62 2.14
C GLY A 292 6.64 -1.61 2.27
N LYS A 293 7.35 -2.46 1.54
CA LYS A 293 8.83 -2.39 1.48
C LYS A 293 9.30 -1.12 0.75
N VAL A 294 8.66 -0.76 -0.35
CA VAL A 294 8.97 0.46 -1.11
C VAL A 294 8.77 1.71 -0.26
N ASP A 295 7.73 1.76 0.58
CA ASP A 295 7.50 2.89 1.50
C ASP A 295 8.70 3.11 2.44
N VAL A 296 9.24 2.02 3.01
CA VAL A 296 10.43 2.08 3.86
C VAL A 296 11.67 2.50 3.07
N ASP A 297 11.87 1.96 1.87
CA ASP A 297 12.99 2.33 1.01
C ASP A 297 12.93 3.81 0.60
N CYS A 298 11.74 4.35 0.32
CA CYS A 298 11.52 5.78 0.09
C CYS A 298 11.91 6.62 1.32
N ALA A 299 11.45 6.22 2.51
CA ALA A 299 11.79 6.92 3.75
C ALA A 299 13.30 6.93 4.00
N VAL A 300 13.98 5.80 3.83
CA VAL A 300 15.44 5.69 3.98
C VAL A 300 16.17 6.56 2.97
N ALA A 301 15.76 6.54 1.70
CA ALA A 301 16.36 7.40 0.67
C ALA A 301 16.24 8.89 1.02
N LEU A 302 15.06 9.33 1.50
CA LEU A 302 14.83 10.70 1.97
C LEU A 302 15.69 11.07 3.17
N LEU A 303 15.86 10.16 4.14
CA LEU A 303 16.67 10.35 5.33
C LEU A 303 18.17 10.42 5.01
N GLU A 304 18.61 9.65 4.03
CA GLU A 304 19.99 9.65 3.54
C GLU A 304 20.27 10.78 2.52
N GLY A 305 19.25 11.51 2.09
CA GLY A 305 19.38 12.54 1.04
C GLY A 305 19.74 11.94 -0.33
N LYS A 306 19.36 10.70 -0.58
CA LYS A 306 19.62 9.96 -1.83
C LYS A 306 18.42 10.03 -2.77
N PRO A 307 18.64 9.86 -4.08
CA PRO A 307 17.54 9.70 -5.04
C PRO A 307 16.67 8.49 -4.66
N ILE A 308 15.36 8.64 -4.79
CA ILE A 308 14.40 7.54 -4.60
C ILE A 308 14.36 6.70 -5.86
N ALA A 309 14.60 5.40 -5.73
CA ALA A 309 14.57 4.47 -6.87
C ALA A 309 13.17 4.42 -7.50
N GLY A 310 13.11 4.54 -8.83
CA GLY A 310 11.84 4.50 -9.58
C GLY A 310 10.96 5.73 -9.44
N ALA A 311 11.37 6.75 -8.68
CA ALA A 311 10.59 7.98 -8.56
C ALA A 311 10.59 8.78 -9.86
N VAL A 312 9.43 9.31 -10.20
CA VAL A 312 9.20 10.21 -11.34
C VAL A 312 8.50 11.48 -10.86
N ALA A 313 8.41 12.49 -11.71
CA ALA A 313 7.61 13.66 -11.41
C ALA A 313 6.12 13.30 -11.40
N GLY A 314 5.47 13.53 -10.29
CA GLY A 314 4.04 13.39 -10.11
C GLY A 314 3.29 14.70 -10.32
N GLU A 315 2.05 14.73 -9.90
CA GLU A 315 1.19 15.90 -9.97
C GLU A 315 1.74 17.04 -9.10
N GLY A 316 1.72 18.26 -9.62
CA GLY A 316 2.27 19.44 -8.93
C GLY A 316 3.78 19.40 -8.67
N GLY A 317 4.53 18.51 -9.37
CA GLY A 317 5.97 18.35 -9.20
C GLY A 317 6.40 17.53 -7.99
N GLN A 318 5.45 16.96 -7.23
CA GLN A 318 5.73 16.05 -6.13
C GLN A 318 6.36 14.76 -6.66
N LEU A 319 7.29 14.16 -5.91
CA LEU A 319 7.84 12.85 -6.28
C LEU A 319 6.75 11.77 -6.17
N TYR A 320 6.71 10.92 -7.18
CA TYR A 320 5.77 9.81 -7.30
C TYR A 320 6.52 8.51 -7.61
N VAL A 321 6.23 7.47 -6.85
CA VAL A 321 6.71 6.11 -7.13
C VAL A 321 5.54 5.27 -7.58
N PRO A 322 5.50 4.86 -8.86
CA PRO A 322 4.43 4.02 -9.39
C PRO A 322 4.52 2.62 -8.79
N VAL A 323 3.38 2.11 -8.34
CA VAL A 323 3.23 0.72 -7.91
C VAL A 323 3.32 -0.20 -9.12
N ALA A 324 4.07 -1.29 -8.99
CA ALA A 324 4.17 -2.32 -10.02
C ALA A 324 2.84 -3.09 -10.14
N MET A 325 2.43 -3.37 -11.38
CA MET A 325 1.22 -4.12 -11.70
C MET A 325 1.59 -5.40 -12.43
N LYS A 326 0.97 -6.53 -12.04
CA LYS A 326 1.19 -7.84 -12.68
C LYS A 326 -0.14 -8.47 -13.05
N PRO A 327 -0.31 -8.99 -14.27
CA PRO A 327 -1.50 -9.75 -14.62
C PRO A 327 -1.44 -11.11 -13.90
N VAL A 328 -2.56 -11.53 -13.35
CA VAL A 328 -2.74 -12.86 -12.76
C VAL A 328 -3.88 -13.55 -13.49
N THR A 329 -3.57 -14.64 -14.19
CA THR A 329 -4.50 -15.46 -14.94
C THR A 329 -4.35 -16.92 -14.52
N ALA A 330 -5.25 -17.79 -14.94
CA ALA A 330 -5.12 -19.23 -14.65
C ALA A 330 -3.79 -19.81 -15.16
N ASP A 331 -3.25 -19.27 -16.26
CA ASP A 331 -2.02 -19.73 -16.90
C ASP A 331 -0.75 -19.09 -16.33
N SER A 332 -0.86 -18.04 -15.52
CA SER A 332 0.30 -17.28 -15.04
C SER A 332 1.13 -18.01 -13.97
N GLY A 333 0.75 -19.24 -13.57
CA GLY A 333 1.46 -20.02 -12.56
C GLY A 333 1.44 -19.42 -11.13
N ALA A 334 0.89 -18.24 -10.97
CA ALA A 334 0.75 -17.55 -9.68
C ALA A 334 -0.37 -18.15 -8.80
N ALA A 335 -1.09 -19.15 -9.31
CA ALA A 335 -2.15 -19.86 -8.60
C ALA A 335 -1.62 -20.93 -7.63
N GLY A 336 -0.32 -20.95 -7.38
CA GLY A 336 0.27 -21.97 -6.53
C GLY A 336 1.57 -21.49 -5.84
N LYS A 337 1.46 -20.87 -4.71
CA LYS A 337 2.34 -21.10 -3.55
C LYS A 337 1.74 -20.38 -2.34
#